data_c203cc563d260abf2f5d55ca2a78885a
#
_entry.id   c203cc563d260abf2f5d55ca2a78885a
#
_cell.length_a   1.000
_cell.length_b   1.000
_cell.length_c   1.000
_cell.angle_alpha   90.00
_cell.angle_beta   90.00
_cell.angle_gamma   90.00
#
_symmetry.space_group_name_H-M   'P 1'
#
loop_
_entity.id
_entity.type
_entity.pdbx_description
1 polymer ?
#
loop_
_entity_poly.entity_id
_entity_poly.type
_entity_poly.pdbx_seq_one_letter_code
_entity_poly.pdbx_strand_id
1 'polypeptide(L)'
;VVGSLLASVTLFGALALGVSWKFVHGVAEAVTPIASSAELQTLSAPIINARRNPQTLSNDVRFRSLGAQLTSLSNKLPKEACLIIDIEGKRVASVNPDLPLLPASNMKVVVAMVALDVLKPEYVFTTSLVGRVSGNTIEGDAYLIGGGDPVLVTGNYPPTEPYPTFNFTRLENLFDALAAQGINRISGSIVGDESRYDEERFAPSLGLGIRGTEVGPLGALMVNDGVVSGNPIKPDNPALGAATEFSNTLQNNGIAVSGAPKVGSAPTDLPVIAKIDSLPLTDIIAEMLTNSDNNTAELLVKEIGFATSGVGSREAGLEVMKSKLVEWGVALDVLQFFDGSGLDRGNR
;
A
#
# COMPACT_ATOMS: atom_id res chain seq x y z
N VAL A 1 13.06 2.34 -30.99
CA VAL A 1 12.81 1.14 -30.17
C VAL A 1 12.24 1.53 -28.78
N VAL A 2 12.70 2.64 -28.18
CA VAL A 2 12.22 3.09 -26.84
C VAL A 2 10.78 3.64 -26.91
N GLY A 3 10.39 4.29 -28.00
CA GLY A 3 9.04 4.88 -28.16
C GLY A 3 7.90 3.85 -28.28
N SER A 4 8.19 2.66 -28.79
CA SER A 4 7.17 1.60 -28.92
C SER A 4 6.91 0.85 -27.62
N LEU A 5 7.90 0.78 -26.70
CA LEU A 5 7.73 0.19 -25.37
C LEU A 5 6.89 1.08 -24.45
N LEU A 6 7.11 2.38 -24.49
CA LEU A 6 6.31 3.35 -23.72
C LEU A 6 4.83 3.36 -24.14
N ALA A 7 4.55 3.28 -25.45
CA ALA A 7 3.17 3.21 -25.96
C ALA A 7 2.44 1.94 -25.52
N SER A 8 3.14 0.82 -25.37
CA SER A 8 2.54 -0.44 -24.91
C SER A 8 2.19 -0.40 -23.42
N VAL A 9 3.06 0.17 -22.58
CA VAL A 9 2.83 0.27 -21.13
C VAL A 9 1.68 1.24 -20.81
N THR A 10 1.58 2.35 -21.55
CA THR A 10 0.47 3.31 -21.36
C THR A 10 -0.88 2.75 -21.81
N LEU A 11 -0.91 1.92 -22.87
CA LEU A 11 -2.14 1.28 -23.34
C LEU A 11 -2.66 0.23 -22.36
N PHE A 12 -1.77 -0.57 -21.75
CA PHE A 12 -2.13 -1.55 -20.73
C PHE A 12 -2.58 -0.88 -19.42
N GLY A 13 -1.94 0.20 -19.00
CA GLY A 13 -2.35 0.98 -17.84
C GLY A 13 -3.73 1.62 -18.01
N ALA A 14 -4.04 2.18 -19.17
CA ALA A 14 -5.34 2.77 -19.47
C ALA A 14 -6.48 1.75 -19.54
N LEU A 15 -6.20 0.52 -20.02
CA LEU A 15 -7.17 -0.58 -20.04
C LEU A 15 -7.47 -1.10 -18.64
N ALA A 16 -6.45 -1.25 -17.79
CA ALA A 16 -6.62 -1.67 -16.38
C ALA A 16 -7.44 -0.64 -15.58
N LEU A 17 -7.16 0.65 -15.76
CA LEU A 17 -7.91 1.73 -15.12
C LEU A 17 -9.37 1.83 -15.61
N GLY A 18 -9.61 1.62 -16.90
CA GLY A 18 -10.98 1.65 -17.47
C GLY A 18 -11.85 0.49 -16.99
N VAL A 19 -11.28 -0.68 -16.76
CA VAL A 19 -11.98 -1.85 -16.20
C VAL A 19 -12.27 -1.63 -14.71
N SER A 20 -11.31 -1.12 -13.95
CA SER A 20 -11.48 -0.80 -12.53
C SER A 20 -12.55 0.27 -12.30
N TRP A 21 -12.61 1.29 -13.15
CA TRP A 21 -13.62 2.35 -13.05
C TRP A 21 -15.06 1.82 -13.20
N LYS A 22 -15.30 0.87 -14.10
CA LYS A 22 -16.63 0.26 -14.26
C LYS A 22 -17.04 -0.63 -13.09
N PHE A 23 -16.08 -1.29 -12.43
CA PHE A 23 -16.36 -2.11 -11.24
C PHE A 23 -16.69 -1.29 -9.99
N VAL A 24 -16.06 -0.12 -9.82
CA VAL A 24 -16.25 0.74 -8.63
C VAL A 24 -17.56 1.55 -8.71
N HIS A 25 -18.11 1.81 -9.91
CA HIS A 25 -19.29 2.65 -10.09
C HIS A 25 -20.54 1.88 -10.54
N GLY A 26 -20.48 0.56 -10.62
CA GLY A 26 -21.62 -0.29 -10.84
C GLY A 26 -22.45 -0.43 -9.57
N VAL A 27 -23.55 0.29 -9.48
CA VAL A 27 -24.57 0.09 -8.43
C VAL A 27 -25.02 -1.37 -8.49
N ALA A 28 -24.79 -2.13 -7.43
CA ALA A 28 -25.34 -3.47 -7.31
C ALA A 28 -26.86 -3.37 -7.20
N GLU A 29 -27.56 -3.57 -8.30
CA GLU A 29 -28.99 -3.87 -8.24
C GLU A 29 -29.16 -5.24 -7.54
N ALA A 30 -29.93 -5.23 -6.46
CA ALA A 30 -30.25 -6.44 -5.73
C ALA A 30 -30.94 -7.44 -6.67
N VAL A 31 -30.26 -8.54 -6.94
CA VAL A 31 -30.84 -9.67 -7.66
C VAL A 31 -31.84 -10.34 -6.72
N THR A 32 -33.12 -10.06 -6.95
CA THR A 32 -34.21 -10.85 -6.34
C THR A 32 -34.17 -12.26 -6.90
N PRO A 33 -34.20 -13.31 -6.04
CA PRO A 33 -34.24 -14.68 -6.53
C PRO A 33 -35.58 -14.91 -7.24
N ILE A 34 -35.53 -15.19 -8.53
CA ILE A 34 -36.69 -15.65 -9.30
C ILE A 34 -36.95 -17.11 -8.93
N ALA A 35 -37.87 -17.29 -8.01
CA ALA A 35 -38.49 -18.60 -7.84
C ALA A 35 -39.52 -18.79 -8.98
N SER A 36 -39.15 -19.54 -9.99
CA SER A 36 -40.09 -20.00 -10.99
C SER A 36 -39.74 -21.43 -11.39
N SER A 37 -40.57 -22.35 -10.96
CA SER A 37 -40.75 -23.66 -11.60
C SER A 37 -41.42 -23.41 -12.97
N ALA A 38 -40.68 -23.02 -13.96
CA ALA A 38 -41.16 -23.04 -15.34
C ALA A 38 -40.90 -24.43 -15.89
N GLU A 39 -41.95 -25.17 -16.27
CA GLU A 39 -41.84 -26.37 -17.08
C GLU A 39 -40.93 -26.09 -18.28
N LEU A 40 -39.89 -26.93 -18.40
CA LEU A 40 -39.01 -26.93 -19.57
C LEU A 40 -39.81 -27.26 -20.81
N GLN A 41 -40.32 -26.26 -21.53
CA GLN A 41 -40.83 -26.45 -22.87
C GLN A 41 -39.66 -26.87 -23.75
N THR A 42 -39.70 -28.11 -24.25
CA THR A 42 -38.77 -28.59 -25.26
C THR A 42 -38.93 -27.78 -26.52
N LEU A 43 -38.04 -26.83 -26.72
CA LEU A 43 -37.96 -26.04 -27.95
C LEU A 43 -37.55 -26.97 -29.09
N SER A 44 -38.45 -27.10 -30.10
CA SER A 44 -38.25 -27.93 -31.30
C SER A 44 -37.24 -27.37 -32.29
N ALA A 45 -36.54 -26.31 -31.95
CA ALA A 45 -35.47 -25.74 -32.78
C ALA A 45 -34.22 -25.45 -31.92
N PRO A 46 -33.02 -25.67 -32.43
CA PRO A 46 -31.79 -25.37 -31.68
C PRO A 46 -31.77 -23.93 -31.26
N ILE A 47 -31.62 -23.68 -29.98
CA ILE A 47 -31.52 -22.31 -29.38
C ILE A 47 -30.31 -21.57 -29.97
N ILE A 48 -29.26 -22.29 -30.35
CA ILE A 48 -28.06 -21.77 -30.98
C ILE A 48 -28.17 -21.96 -32.50
N ASN A 49 -28.65 -20.93 -33.20
CA ASN A 49 -28.59 -20.87 -34.65
C ASN A 49 -27.70 -19.67 -35.04
N ALA A 50 -26.71 -19.89 -35.90
CA ALA A 50 -25.80 -18.87 -36.43
C ALA A 50 -26.52 -17.61 -36.93
N ARG A 51 -27.76 -17.76 -37.43
CA ARG A 51 -28.58 -16.64 -37.93
C ARG A 51 -29.21 -15.84 -36.80
N ARG A 52 -29.37 -16.42 -35.57
CA ARG A 52 -30.01 -15.74 -34.42
C ARG A 52 -28.98 -15.11 -33.47
N ASN A 53 -27.77 -15.60 -33.45
CA ASN A 53 -26.70 -15.02 -32.65
C ASN A 53 -25.33 -15.13 -33.35
N PRO A 54 -25.12 -14.34 -34.42
CA PRO A 54 -23.86 -14.39 -35.18
C PRO A 54 -22.64 -13.96 -34.38
N GLN A 55 -22.84 -13.12 -33.36
CA GLN A 55 -21.75 -12.66 -32.50
C GLN A 55 -21.17 -13.77 -31.61
N THR A 56 -22.00 -14.66 -31.07
CA THR A 56 -21.53 -15.80 -30.26
C THR A 56 -20.62 -16.72 -31.08
N LEU A 57 -21.00 -17.02 -32.32
CA LEU A 57 -20.16 -17.84 -33.22
C LEU A 57 -18.89 -17.11 -33.65
N SER A 58 -19.00 -15.81 -33.95
CA SER A 58 -17.86 -14.98 -34.27
C SER A 58 -16.86 -14.91 -33.11
N ASN A 59 -17.34 -14.76 -31.87
CA ASN A 59 -16.51 -14.76 -30.68
C ASN A 59 -15.84 -16.14 -30.47
N ASP A 60 -16.57 -17.24 -30.64
CA ASP A 60 -16.00 -18.59 -30.51
C ASP A 60 -14.89 -18.85 -31.53
N VAL A 61 -15.07 -18.41 -32.78
CA VAL A 61 -14.03 -18.51 -33.80
C VAL A 61 -12.82 -17.65 -33.46
N ARG A 62 -13.05 -16.42 -32.96
CA ARG A 62 -11.98 -15.51 -32.49
C ARG A 62 -11.20 -16.11 -31.32
N PHE A 63 -11.88 -16.66 -30.30
CA PHE A 63 -11.23 -17.28 -29.16
C PHE A 63 -10.41 -18.51 -29.55
N ARG A 64 -10.92 -19.38 -30.46
CA ARG A 64 -10.16 -20.50 -30.96
C ARG A 64 -8.95 -20.06 -31.77
N SER A 65 -9.11 -19.07 -32.64
CA SER A 65 -7.99 -18.54 -33.45
C SER A 65 -6.94 -17.90 -32.54
N LEU A 66 -7.34 -17.14 -31.55
CA LEU A 66 -6.45 -16.53 -30.56
C LEU A 66 -5.72 -17.63 -29.74
N GLY A 67 -6.44 -18.64 -29.27
CA GLY A 67 -5.85 -19.78 -28.56
C GLY A 67 -4.79 -20.49 -29.38
N ALA A 68 -5.05 -20.72 -30.70
CA ALA A 68 -4.08 -21.31 -31.58
C ALA A 68 -2.81 -20.45 -31.80
N GLN A 69 -2.97 -19.13 -31.90
CA GLN A 69 -1.85 -18.17 -31.96
C GLN A 69 -1.05 -18.13 -30.63
N LEU A 70 -1.73 -18.17 -29.50
CA LEU A 70 -1.12 -18.20 -28.18
C LEU A 70 -0.37 -19.51 -27.92
N THR A 71 -0.74 -20.63 -28.56
CA THR A 71 -0.01 -21.90 -28.43
C THR A 71 1.45 -21.75 -28.86
N SER A 72 1.73 -20.98 -29.89
CA SER A 72 3.11 -20.71 -30.34
C SER A 72 3.89 -19.88 -29.32
N LEU A 73 3.23 -18.95 -28.63
CA LEU A 73 3.83 -18.19 -27.54
C LEU A 73 4.04 -19.07 -26.30
N SER A 74 3.03 -19.85 -25.93
CA SER A 74 3.07 -20.75 -24.78
C SER A 74 4.25 -21.74 -24.86
N ASN A 75 4.52 -22.26 -26.05
CA ASN A 75 5.64 -23.17 -26.29
C ASN A 75 7.04 -22.52 -26.16
N LYS A 76 7.10 -21.19 -26.10
CA LYS A 76 8.35 -20.42 -25.90
C LYS A 76 8.56 -20.00 -24.46
N LEU A 77 7.57 -20.22 -23.58
CA LEU A 77 7.70 -19.87 -22.16
C LEU A 77 8.71 -20.81 -21.48
N PRO A 78 9.51 -20.31 -20.54
CA PRO A 78 10.31 -21.16 -19.66
C PRO A 78 9.42 -22.15 -18.90
N LYS A 79 9.99 -23.29 -18.51
CA LYS A 79 9.26 -24.30 -17.72
C LYS A 79 8.79 -23.76 -16.35
N GLU A 80 9.52 -22.78 -15.84
CA GLU A 80 9.28 -22.11 -14.56
C GLU A 80 8.36 -20.86 -14.71
N ALA A 81 7.61 -20.75 -15.81
CA ALA A 81 6.64 -19.69 -16.04
C ALA A 81 5.21 -20.23 -16.01
N CYS A 82 4.27 -19.40 -15.58
CA CYS A 82 2.84 -19.64 -15.76
C CYS A 82 2.23 -18.57 -16.69
N LEU A 83 1.16 -18.95 -17.38
CA LEU A 83 0.35 -18.04 -18.18
C LEU A 83 -1.11 -18.42 -18.07
N ILE A 84 -1.95 -17.47 -17.71
CA ILE A 84 -3.40 -17.59 -17.74
C ILE A 84 -3.94 -16.40 -18.52
N ILE A 85 -4.78 -16.67 -19.51
CA ILE A 85 -5.49 -15.63 -20.26
C ILE A 85 -6.97 -15.97 -20.24
N ASP A 86 -7.74 -15.13 -19.58
CA ASP A 86 -9.20 -15.16 -19.56
C ASP A 86 -9.74 -13.92 -20.29
N ILE A 87 -10.69 -14.14 -21.21
CA ILE A 87 -11.36 -13.09 -21.95
C ILE A 87 -12.86 -13.32 -21.83
N GLU A 88 -13.57 -12.32 -21.31
CA GLU A 88 -15.02 -12.40 -21.09
C GLU A 88 -15.43 -13.65 -20.28
N GLY A 89 -14.65 -14.00 -19.26
CA GLY A 89 -14.88 -15.17 -18.42
C GLY A 89 -14.54 -16.52 -19.04
N LYS A 90 -13.97 -16.55 -20.26
CA LYS A 90 -13.57 -17.75 -20.96
C LYS A 90 -12.06 -17.89 -20.98
N ARG A 91 -11.55 -19.06 -20.50
CA ARG A 91 -10.11 -19.38 -20.55
C ARG A 91 -9.67 -19.59 -21.99
N VAL A 92 -8.77 -18.73 -22.48
CA VAL A 92 -8.23 -18.77 -23.85
C VAL A 92 -6.86 -19.43 -23.90
N ALA A 93 -6.04 -19.24 -22.85
CA ALA A 93 -4.77 -19.93 -22.70
C ALA A 93 -4.52 -20.26 -21.22
N SER A 94 -3.85 -21.38 -20.99
CA SER A 94 -3.43 -21.83 -19.66
C SER A 94 -2.16 -22.65 -19.80
N VAL A 95 -1.10 -22.19 -19.12
CA VAL A 95 0.19 -22.90 -19.04
C VAL A 95 0.61 -22.89 -17.60
N ASN A 96 0.82 -24.05 -16.99
CA ASN A 96 1.23 -24.24 -15.62
C ASN A 96 0.43 -23.35 -14.62
N PRO A 97 -0.93 -23.39 -14.63
CA PRO A 97 -1.75 -22.47 -13.84
C PRO A 97 -1.53 -22.60 -12.33
N ASP A 98 -1.14 -23.80 -11.89
CA ASP A 98 -0.98 -24.13 -10.46
C ASP A 98 0.51 -24.13 -10.04
N LEU A 99 1.40 -23.62 -10.90
CA LEU A 99 2.82 -23.54 -10.57
C LEU A 99 3.05 -22.44 -9.51
N PRO A 100 3.52 -22.78 -8.30
CA PRO A 100 3.84 -21.78 -7.30
C PRO A 100 5.07 -20.97 -7.73
N LEU A 101 4.89 -19.68 -7.90
CA LEU A 101 5.93 -18.76 -8.33
C LEU A 101 6.13 -17.65 -7.29
N LEU A 102 7.32 -17.05 -7.31
CA LEU A 102 7.60 -15.83 -6.56
C LEU A 102 6.74 -14.68 -7.10
N PRO A 103 5.84 -14.11 -6.29
CA PRO A 103 4.99 -13.02 -6.74
C PRO A 103 5.77 -11.71 -6.92
N ALA A 104 6.90 -11.56 -6.24
CA ALA A 104 7.63 -10.31 -6.14
C ALA A 104 6.67 -9.15 -5.80
N SER A 105 6.85 -7.97 -6.35
CA SER A 105 6.00 -6.80 -6.07
C SER A 105 4.50 -6.97 -6.42
N ASN A 106 4.08 -8.08 -7.05
CA ASN A 106 2.66 -8.38 -7.18
C ASN A 106 1.97 -8.63 -5.82
N MET A 107 2.73 -8.96 -4.77
CA MET A 107 2.21 -9.00 -3.39
C MET A 107 1.53 -7.70 -2.98
N LYS A 108 2.02 -6.55 -3.43
CA LYS A 108 1.44 -5.23 -3.14
C LYS A 108 0.01 -5.08 -3.64
N VAL A 109 -0.39 -5.81 -4.70
CA VAL A 109 -1.78 -5.83 -5.16
C VAL A 109 -2.66 -6.51 -4.12
N VAL A 110 -2.20 -7.61 -3.51
CA VAL A 110 -2.93 -8.29 -2.44
C VAL A 110 -3.03 -7.41 -1.20
N VAL A 111 -1.92 -6.76 -0.81
CA VAL A 111 -1.91 -5.78 0.30
C VAL A 111 -2.92 -4.67 0.04
N ALA A 112 -2.91 -4.08 -1.16
CA ALA A 112 -3.83 -3.02 -1.54
C ALA A 112 -5.30 -3.45 -1.45
N MET A 113 -5.64 -4.63 -1.95
CA MET A 113 -7.01 -5.17 -1.90
C MET A 113 -7.47 -5.36 -0.46
N VAL A 114 -6.64 -5.96 0.41
CA VAL A 114 -6.99 -6.19 1.81
C VAL A 114 -7.05 -4.88 2.57
N ALA A 115 -6.11 -3.96 2.36
CA ALA A 115 -6.12 -2.64 2.98
C ALA A 115 -7.41 -1.87 2.66
N LEU A 116 -7.83 -1.85 1.40
CA LEU A 116 -9.09 -1.20 0.99
C LEU A 116 -10.34 -1.86 1.61
N ASP A 117 -10.33 -3.17 1.78
CA ASP A 117 -11.46 -3.88 2.41
C ASP A 117 -11.50 -3.66 3.92
N VAL A 118 -10.36 -3.69 4.61
CA VAL A 118 -10.26 -3.57 6.07
C VAL A 118 -10.36 -2.11 6.52
N LEU A 119 -9.50 -1.24 5.98
CA LEU A 119 -9.36 0.15 6.43
C LEU A 119 -10.37 1.08 5.77
N LYS A 120 -10.85 0.75 4.59
CA LYS A 120 -11.71 1.53 3.70
C LYS A 120 -10.96 2.60 2.90
N PRO A 121 -11.51 2.97 1.71
CA PRO A 121 -10.84 3.91 0.78
C PRO A 121 -10.50 5.28 1.36
N GLU A 122 -11.35 5.76 2.28
CA GLU A 122 -11.23 7.10 2.89
C GLU A 122 -10.36 7.14 4.14
N TYR A 123 -9.78 5.99 4.53
CA TYR A 123 -8.92 5.92 5.71
C TYR A 123 -7.75 6.88 5.60
N VAL A 124 -7.44 7.56 6.69
CA VAL A 124 -6.29 8.47 6.81
C VAL A 124 -5.44 8.09 8.02
N PHE A 125 -4.15 8.27 7.90
CA PHE A 125 -3.21 8.15 9.02
C PHE A 125 -3.04 9.51 9.68
N THR A 126 -3.11 9.56 11.02
CA THR A 126 -2.98 10.81 11.75
C THR A 126 -1.66 10.86 12.51
N THR A 127 -0.80 11.81 12.19
CA THR A 127 0.39 12.15 12.98
C THR A 127 0.07 13.32 13.89
N SER A 128 0.38 13.19 15.19
CA SER A 128 0.01 14.17 16.20
C SER A 128 1.22 14.71 16.95
N LEU A 129 1.17 15.99 17.31
CA LEU A 129 2.11 16.59 18.26
C LEU A 129 1.38 16.90 19.56
N VAL A 130 1.87 16.36 20.66
CA VAL A 130 1.29 16.57 21.99
C VAL A 130 2.31 17.19 22.94
N GLY A 131 1.83 17.98 23.90
CA GLY A 131 2.69 18.67 24.88
C GLY A 131 1.89 19.71 25.64
N ARG A 132 2.53 20.40 26.61
CA ARG A 132 1.90 21.45 27.41
C ARG A 132 2.33 22.81 26.90
N VAL A 133 1.37 23.65 26.52
CA VAL A 133 1.63 24.98 26.00
C VAL A 133 1.44 26.00 27.15
N SER A 134 2.39 26.90 27.28
CA SER A 134 2.32 28.08 28.18
C SER A 134 2.78 29.32 27.41
N GLY A 135 1.87 30.22 27.13
CA GLY A 135 2.15 31.34 26.24
C GLY A 135 2.57 30.92 24.86
N ASN A 136 3.77 31.27 24.42
CA ASN A 136 4.36 30.91 23.13
C ASN A 136 5.36 29.74 23.23
N THR A 137 5.39 29.02 24.34
CA THR A 137 6.35 27.96 24.62
C THR A 137 5.63 26.63 24.87
N ILE A 138 6.15 25.54 24.29
CA ILE A 138 5.83 24.18 24.73
C ILE A 138 6.77 23.84 25.88
N GLU A 139 6.21 23.67 27.08
CA GLU A 139 6.95 23.40 28.32
C GLU A 139 7.36 21.92 28.39
N GLY A 140 8.65 21.68 28.57
CA GLY A 140 9.24 20.35 28.57
C GLY A 140 9.33 19.75 27.16
N ASP A 141 9.15 18.45 27.08
CA ASP A 141 9.22 17.70 25.82
C ASP A 141 7.93 17.82 25.00
N ALA A 142 8.07 17.87 23.70
CA ALA A 142 6.98 17.74 22.74
C ALA A 142 7.06 16.35 22.08
N TYR A 143 5.97 15.61 22.12
CA TYR A 143 5.93 14.24 21.58
C TYR A 143 5.29 14.23 20.20
N LEU A 144 6.05 13.76 19.20
CA LEU A 144 5.61 13.51 17.84
C LEU A 144 5.14 12.06 17.77
N ILE A 145 3.83 11.84 17.72
CA ILE A 145 3.21 10.52 17.75
C ILE A 145 2.89 10.09 16.32
N GLY A 146 3.51 9.01 15.87
CA GLY A 146 3.27 8.44 14.55
C GLY A 146 1.95 7.67 14.45
N GLY A 147 1.18 7.99 13.42
CA GLY A 147 -0.04 7.29 13.06
C GLY A 147 0.17 6.12 12.12
N GLY A 148 1.40 5.85 11.71
CA GLY A 148 1.70 4.83 10.70
C GLY A 148 1.69 5.34 9.27
N ASP A 149 1.67 6.66 9.05
CA ASP A 149 1.68 7.27 7.72
C ASP A 149 2.95 6.89 6.93
N PRO A 150 2.82 6.08 5.86
CA PRO A 150 3.96 5.60 5.11
C PRO A 150 4.56 6.63 4.16
N VAL A 151 3.84 7.72 3.88
CA VAL A 151 4.22 8.76 2.92
C VAL A 151 4.46 10.12 3.60
N LEU A 152 4.82 10.11 4.87
CA LEU A 152 5.16 11.32 5.63
C LEU A 152 6.58 11.79 5.26
N VAL A 153 6.70 12.95 4.65
CA VAL A 153 7.96 13.49 4.16
C VAL A 153 8.13 14.98 4.46
N THR A 154 9.38 15.45 4.42
CA THR A 154 9.69 16.87 4.25
C THR A 154 9.60 17.25 2.77
N GLY A 155 9.17 18.48 2.47
CA GLY A 155 8.89 18.90 1.09
C GLY A 155 10.09 18.90 0.14
N ASN A 156 11.30 18.81 0.66
CA ASN A 156 12.55 18.73 -0.12
C ASN A 156 13.04 17.30 -0.35
N TYR A 157 12.40 16.29 0.27
CA TYR A 157 12.82 14.89 0.15
C TYR A 157 12.41 14.25 -1.20
N PRO A 158 11.15 14.30 -1.66
CA PRO A 158 10.72 13.59 -2.87
C PRO A 158 11.59 13.85 -4.10
N PRO A 159 12.06 15.08 -4.37
CA PRO A 159 12.93 15.34 -5.52
C PRO A 159 14.29 14.64 -5.47
N THR A 160 14.69 14.08 -4.34
CA THR A 160 15.96 13.36 -4.17
C THR A 160 15.86 11.87 -4.49
N GLU A 161 14.64 11.36 -4.65
CA GLU A 161 14.36 9.95 -4.89
C GLU A 161 14.49 9.59 -6.37
N PRO A 162 14.92 8.34 -6.69
CA PRO A 162 14.93 7.83 -8.06
C PRO A 162 13.52 7.77 -8.69
N TYR A 163 12.51 7.50 -7.87
CA TYR A 163 11.08 7.50 -8.20
C TYR A 163 10.37 8.41 -7.20
N PRO A 164 10.29 9.73 -7.48
CA PRO A 164 9.78 10.70 -6.51
C PRO A 164 8.38 10.38 -6.03
N THR A 165 8.20 10.38 -4.72
CA THR A 165 6.88 10.29 -4.07
C THR A 165 6.02 11.45 -4.54
N PHE A 166 4.87 11.17 -5.13
CA PHE A 166 3.97 12.20 -5.69
C PHE A 166 2.72 12.43 -4.83
N ASN A 167 2.25 11.42 -4.10
CA ASN A 167 1.19 11.53 -3.11
C ASN A 167 1.80 11.42 -1.71
N PHE A 168 1.98 12.53 -1.01
CA PHE A 168 2.66 12.55 0.28
C PHE A 168 2.03 13.50 1.29
N THR A 169 2.31 13.24 2.56
CA THR A 169 1.96 14.08 3.69
C THR A 169 3.15 14.96 4.05
N ARG A 170 2.93 16.27 4.16
CA ARG A 170 4.00 17.22 4.48
C ARG A 170 4.18 17.39 5.99
N LEU A 171 5.36 17.07 6.49
CA LEU A 171 5.73 17.25 7.89
C LEU A 171 5.67 18.74 8.29
N GLU A 172 5.98 19.65 7.37
CA GLU A 172 5.95 21.10 7.58
C GLU A 172 4.56 21.60 7.99
N ASN A 173 3.47 20.89 7.66
CA ASN A 173 2.13 21.27 8.09
C ASN A 173 1.99 21.31 9.64
N LEU A 174 2.78 20.49 10.37
CA LEU A 174 2.85 20.59 11.84
C LEU A 174 3.57 21.87 12.29
N PHE A 175 4.65 22.25 11.59
CA PHE A 175 5.31 23.52 11.84
C PHE A 175 4.35 24.70 11.60
N ASP A 176 3.64 24.70 10.46
CA ASP A 176 2.68 25.76 10.13
C ASP A 176 1.59 25.88 11.19
N ALA A 177 1.11 24.77 11.73
CA ALA A 177 0.12 24.74 12.80
C ALA A 177 0.67 25.33 14.13
N LEU A 178 1.94 25.09 14.46
CA LEU A 178 2.59 25.71 15.62
C LEU A 178 2.81 27.22 15.42
N ALA A 179 3.30 27.61 14.25
CA ALA A 179 3.52 29.02 13.92
C ALA A 179 2.21 29.83 13.95
N ALA A 180 1.11 29.26 13.46
CA ALA A 180 -0.22 29.87 13.50
C ALA A 180 -0.73 30.09 14.94
N GLN A 181 -0.29 29.27 15.91
CA GLN A 181 -0.58 29.42 17.34
C GLN A 181 0.40 30.35 18.03
N GLY A 182 1.38 30.93 17.33
CA GLY A 182 2.40 31.79 17.89
C GLY A 182 3.47 31.06 18.72
N ILE A 183 3.57 29.75 18.61
CA ILE A 183 4.60 28.95 19.29
C ILE A 183 5.95 29.26 18.63
N ASN A 184 6.94 29.64 19.44
CA ASN A 184 8.29 29.92 18.94
C ASN A 184 9.41 29.22 19.75
N ARG A 185 9.02 28.40 20.73
CA ARG A 185 9.98 27.66 21.55
C ARG A 185 9.41 26.34 22.06
N ILE A 186 10.29 25.35 22.13
CA ILE A 186 10.11 24.08 22.87
C ILE A 186 11.23 24.03 23.92
N SER A 187 10.89 24.02 25.22
CA SER A 187 11.88 24.09 26.29
C SER A 187 12.59 22.76 26.56
N GLY A 188 12.08 21.67 26.04
CA GLY A 188 12.68 20.33 26.05
C GLY A 188 13.06 19.83 24.68
N SER A 189 12.83 18.54 24.44
CA SER A 189 13.17 17.79 23.22
C SER A 189 11.94 17.52 22.37
N ILE A 190 12.16 17.24 21.07
CA ILE A 190 11.21 16.47 20.27
C ILE A 190 11.42 14.99 20.60
N VAL A 191 10.35 14.32 21.00
CA VAL A 191 10.35 12.88 21.32
C VAL A 191 9.51 12.15 20.30
N GLY A 192 10.12 11.26 19.52
CA GLY A 192 9.40 10.41 18.57
C GLY A 192 8.72 9.24 19.27
N ASP A 193 7.41 9.11 19.10
CA ASP A 193 6.60 8.01 19.61
C ASP A 193 6.07 7.16 18.45
N GLU A 194 6.52 5.91 18.40
CA GLU A 194 6.12 4.91 17.40
C GLU A 194 5.38 3.71 18.01
N SER A 195 4.83 3.88 19.20
CA SER A 195 4.20 2.82 19.99
C SER A 195 2.99 2.13 19.34
N ARG A 196 2.51 2.65 18.19
CA ARG A 196 1.43 2.06 17.40
C ARG A 196 1.81 0.71 16.81
N TYR A 197 3.10 0.54 16.40
CA TYR A 197 3.60 -0.70 15.82
C TYR A 197 4.68 -1.31 16.69
N ASP A 198 4.98 -2.60 16.44
CA ASP A 198 6.08 -3.30 17.05
C ASP A 198 7.45 -2.78 16.57
N GLU A 199 8.51 -3.29 17.19
CA GLU A 199 9.88 -2.91 16.87
C GLU A 199 10.53 -3.79 15.78
N GLU A 200 9.76 -4.62 15.07
CA GLU A 200 10.28 -5.37 13.93
C GLU A 200 10.56 -4.41 12.76
N ARG A 201 11.82 -4.05 12.59
CA ARG A 201 12.28 -3.09 11.56
C ARG A 201 12.33 -3.67 10.18
N PHE A 202 12.49 -4.99 10.07
CA PHE A 202 12.62 -5.72 8.81
C PHE A 202 12.01 -7.10 8.97
N ALA A 203 11.40 -7.64 7.91
CA ALA A 203 10.99 -9.04 7.91
C ALA A 203 12.22 -9.94 8.21
N PRO A 204 12.10 -10.95 9.09
CA PRO A 204 13.24 -11.73 9.59
C PRO A 204 14.08 -12.41 8.50
N SER A 205 13.40 -12.90 7.46
CA SER A 205 14.02 -13.59 6.31
C SER A 205 14.64 -12.67 5.27
N LEU A 206 14.45 -11.35 5.42
CA LEU A 206 14.97 -10.38 4.47
C LEU A 206 16.51 -10.33 4.50
N GLY A 207 17.14 -10.47 3.34
CA GLY A 207 18.60 -10.46 3.20
C GLY A 207 19.23 -9.15 3.65
N LEU A 208 20.37 -9.22 4.34
CA LEU A 208 21.06 -8.03 4.87
C LEU A 208 21.43 -7.01 3.79
N GLY A 209 21.69 -7.45 2.56
CA GLY A 209 22.13 -6.57 1.48
C GLY A 209 21.06 -5.64 0.91
N ILE A 210 19.78 -5.84 1.29
CA ILE A 210 18.64 -5.01 0.82
C ILE A 210 17.98 -4.24 1.97
N ARG A 211 18.37 -4.53 3.23
CA ARG A 211 17.90 -3.77 4.40
C ARG A 211 18.41 -2.34 4.35
N GLY A 212 17.53 -1.39 4.58
CA GLY A 212 17.84 0.05 4.55
C GLY A 212 17.97 0.65 3.15
N THR A 213 18.07 -0.18 2.09
CA THR A 213 18.10 0.28 0.69
C THR A 213 16.78 0.04 -0.02
N GLU A 214 16.26 -1.19 0.04
CA GLU A 214 14.99 -1.55 -0.62
C GLU A 214 13.80 -1.40 0.33
N VAL A 215 13.99 -1.52 1.63
CA VAL A 215 12.96 -1.41 2.66
C VAL A 215 13.56 -1.03 4.02
N GLY A 216 12.81 -0.25 4.79
CA GLY A 216 13.05 0.06 6.19
C GLY A 216 14.27 0.92 6.49
N PRO A 217 14.56 1.07 7.79
CA PRO A 217 13.88 0.46 8.95
C PRO A 217 12.46 0.96 9.16
N LEU A 218 11.52 0.03 9.41
CA LEU A 218 10.09 0.31 9.54
C LEU A 218 9.71 0.76 10.95
N GLY A 219 8.73 1.66 11.06
CA GLY A 219 8.15 2.10 12.32
C GLY A 219 6.89 2.94 12.10
N ALA A 220 6.07 3.08 13.12
CA ALA A 220 4.83 3.85 13.04
C ALA A 220 5.05 5.36 12.86
N LEU A 221 6.25 5.83 13.16
CA LEU A 221 6.71 7.19 12.91
C LEU A 221 7.97 7.15 12.06
N MET A 222 7.80 7.28 10.75
CA MET A 222 8.87 7.30 9.77
C MET A 222 8.70 8.52 8.87
N VAL A 223 9.76 9.29 8.68
CA VAL A 223 9.80 10.47 7.80
C VAL A 223 10.87 10.25 6.75
N ASN A 224 10.60 10.63 5.49
CA ASN A 224 11.57 10.52 4.40
C ASN A 224 12.12 9.10 4.23
N ASP A 225 11.28 8.06 4.32
CA ASP A 225 11.70 6.65 4.29
C ASP A 225 12.78 6.30 5.33
N GLY A 226 12.78 7.01 6.45
CA GLY A 226 13.79 6.88 7.49
C GLY A 226 15.11 7.61 7.20
N VAL A 227 15.19 8.40 6.13
CA VAL A 227 16.37 9.23 5.82
C VAL A 227 16.36 10.48 6.69
N VAL A 228 17.52 10.82 7.24
CA VAL A 228 17.74 12.10 7.93
C VAL A 228 18.59 13.01 7.04
N SER A 229 18.12 14.23 6.81
CA SER A 229 18.77 15.20 5.93
C SER A 229 20.23 15.44 6.34
N GLY A 230 21.14 15.28 5.38
CA GLY A 230 22.58 15.42 5.64
C GLY A 230 23.25 14.21 6.28
N ASN A 231 22.51 13.13 6.58
CA ASN A 231 23.07 11.87 7.09
C ASN A 231 22.91 10.77 6.02
N PRO A 232 24.00 10.19 5.50
CA PRO A 232 23.90 9.13 4.48
C PRO A 232 23.44 7.79 5.04
N ILE A 233 23.40 7.64 6.37
CA ILE A 233 23.02 6.39 7.06
C ILE A 233 21.67 6.63 7.75
N LYS A 234 20.70 5.81 7.41
CA LYS A 234 19.39 5.80 8.10
C LYS A 234 19.60 5.38 9.56
N PRO A 235 18.99 6.07 10.54
CA PRO A 235 18.97 5.59 11.94
C PRO A 235 18.29 4.22 12.03
N ASP A 236 18.80 3.34 12.92
CA ASP A 236 18.15 2.05 13.19
C ASP A 236 16.72 2.21 13.75
N ASN A 237 16.46 3.33 14.44
CA ASN A 237 15.14 3.70 14.93
C ASN A 237 14.55 4.83 14.07
N PRO A 238 13.49 4.57 13.29
CA PRO A 238 12.88 5.57 12.40
C PRO A 238 12.24 6.72 13.18
N ALA A 239 11.71 6.51 14.38
CA ALA A 239 11.13 7.59 15.20
C ALA A 239 12.19 8.58 15.70
N LEU A 240 13.44 8.12 15.92
CA LEU A 240 14.55 9.03 16.18
C LEU A 240 14.87 9.87 14.95
N GLY A 241 14.86 9.26 13.78
CA GLY A 241 15.02 9.96 12.50
C GLY A 241 13.96 11.04 12.32
N ALA A 242 12.70 10.70 12.52
CA ALA A 242 11.57 11.61 12.40
C ALA A 242 11.64 12.76 13.40
N ALA A 243 11.96 12.47 14.67
CA ALA A 243 12.16 13.49 15.69
C ALA A 243 13.31 14.45 15.33
N THR A 244 14.38 13.93 14.72
CA THR A 244 15.50 14.72 14.25
C THR A 244 15.10 15.61 13.07
N GLU A 245 14.42 15.08 12.07
CA GLU A 245 13.94 15.86 10.92
C GLU A 245 12.95 16.96 11.36
N PHE A 246 12.03 16.63 12.27
CA PHE A 246 11.09 17.64 12.77
C PHE A 246 11.79 18.71 13.59
N SER A 247 12.76 18.36 14.45
CA SER A 247 13.56 19.32 15.20
C SER A 247 14.33 20.27 14.25
N ASN A 248 14.94 19.71 13.20
CA ASN A 248 15.63 20.50 12.18
C ASN A 248 14.66 21.44 11.45
N THR A 249 13.48 20.94 11.07
CA THR A 249 12.43 21.75 10.42
C THR A 249 12.03 22.92 11.30
N LEU A 250 11.78 22.69 12.59
CA LEU A 250 11.42 23.74 13.54
C LEU A 250 12.52 24.79 13.67
N GLN A 251 13.76 24.35 13.91
CA GLN A 251 14.91 25.27 14.12
C GLN A 251 15.22 26.10 12.87
N ASN A 252 15.19 25.47 11.70
CA ASN A 252 15.43 26.16 10.41
C ASN A 252 14.37 27.22 10.12
N ASN A 253 13.18 27.09 10.69
CA ASN A 253 12.06 28.00 10.52
C ASN A 253 11.80 28.89 11.77
N GLY A 254 12.76 28.98 12.70
CA GLY A 254 12.74 29.95 13.78
C GLY A 254 12.03 29.52 15.08
N ILE A 255 11.63 28.26 15.20
CA ILE A 255 11.15 27.70 16.47
C ILE A 255 12.33 27.05 17.21
N ALA A 256 12.72 27.62 18.36
CA ALA A 256 13.84 27.12 19.14
C ALA A 256 13.48 25.79 19.84
N VAL A 257 14.32 24.76 19.70
CA VAL A 257 14.22 23.48 20.42
C VAL A 257 15.46 23.34 21.31
N SER A 258 15.25 23.21 22.63
CA SER A 258 16.37 23.27 23.57
C SER A 258 17.08 21.93 23.78
N GLY A 259 16.36 20.83 23.70
CA GLY A 259 16.88 19.48 23.94
C GLY A 259 17.19 18.72 22.64
N ALA A 260 18.07 17.73 22.71
CA ALA A 260 18.36 16.84 21.58
C ALA A 260 17.16 15.92 21.30
N PRO A 261 16.89 15.57 20.01
CA PRO A 261 15.84 14.61 19.66
C PRO A 261 16.05 13.26 20.35
N LYS A 262 14.96 12.61 20.75
CA LYS A 262 14.99 11.30 21.41
C LYS A 262 13.72 10.49 21.08
N VAL A 263 13.66 9.25 21.51
CA VAL A 263 12.49 8.37 21.38
C VAL A 263 11.86 8.08 22.73
N GLY A 264 10.56 7.82 22.74
CA GLY A 264 9.82 7.46 23.96
C GLY A 264 8.32 7.53 23.72
N SER A 265 7.55 6.90 24.59
CA SER A 265 6.09 6.93 24.52
C SER A 265 5.55 8.21 25.17
N ALA A 266 4.58 8.83 24.53
CA ALA A 266 3.90 10.02 25.04
C ALA A 266 3.06 9.69 26.27
N PRO A 267 3.13 10.50 27.34
CA PRO A 267 2.15 10.44 28.41
C PRO A 267 0.72 10.65 27.89
N THR A 268 -0.22 9.84 28.39
CA THR A 268 -1.60 9.82 27.89
C THR A 268 -2.43 11.05 28.26
N ASP A 269 -1.94 11.88 29.23
CA ASP A 269 -2.59 13.08 29.74
C ASP A 269 -2.18 14.35 28.98
N LEU A 270 -1.29 14.28 28.02
CA LEU A 270 -0.84 15.45 27.27
C LEU A 270 -1.88 15.89 26.22
N PRO A 271 -2.18 17.22 26.19
CA PRO A 271 -3.09 17.75 25.18
C PRO A 271 -2.45 17.71 23.79
N VAL A 272 -3.30 17.50 22.78
CA VAL A 272 -2.92 17.63 21.38
C VAL A 272 -2.73 19.10 21.04
N ILE A 273 -1.55 19.47 20.54
CA ILE A 273 -1.21 20.82 20.10
C ILE A 273 -1.52 20.99 18.61
N ALA A 274 -1.11 20.00 17.82
CA ALA A 274 -1.31 19.97 16.38
C ALA A 274 -1.46 18.52 15.89
N LYS A 275 -2.12 18.35 14.77
CA LYS A 275 -2.20 17.07 14.05
C LYS A 275 -2.24 17.32 12.55
N ILE A 276 -1.77 16.34 11.81
CA ILE A 276 -1.91 16.28 10.36
C ILE A 276 -2.45 14.91 9.99
N ASP A 277 -3.34 14.89 9.01
CA ASP A 277 -3.86 13.67 8.43
C ASP A 277 -3.18 13.45 7.07
N SER A 278 -2.94 12.19 6.72
CA SER A 278 -2.44 11.81 5.41
C SER A 278 -3.48 12.07 4.31
N LEU A 279 -3.07 11.89 3.08
CA LEU A 279 -4.02 11.68 1.98
C LEU A 279 -4.86 10.41 2.25
N PRO A 280 -6.03 10.27 1.60
CA PRO A 280 -6.82 9.05 1.68
C PRO A 280 -6.03 7.82 1.26
N LEU A 281 -6.39 6.65 1.81
CA LEU A 281 -5.72 5.38 1.52
C LEU A 281 -5.66 5.07 0.02
N THR A 282 -6.66 5.48 -0.75
CA THR A 282 -6.65 5.35 -2.22
C THR A 282 -5.44 6.02 -2.87
N ASP A 283 -5.07 7.19 -2.41
CA ASP A 283 -3.94 7.96 -2.95
C ASP A 283 -2.59 7.35 -2.50
N ILE A 284 -2.54 6.85 -1.26
CA ILE A 284 -1.38 6.11 -0.73
C ILE A 284 -1.17 4.81 -1.52
N ILE A 285 -2.25 4.07 -1.81
CA ILE A 285 -2.18 2.86 -2.63
C ILE A 285 -1.76 3.18 -4.07
N ALA A 286 -2.25 4.28 -4.63
CA ALA A 286 -1.83 4.72 -5.96
C ALA A 286 -0.31 5.00 -6.00
N GLU A 287 0.22 5.65 -4.95
CA GLU A 287 1.66 5.84 -4.76
C GLU A 287 2.40 4.51 -4.70
N MET A 288 2.01 3.65 -3.76
CA MET A 288 2.63 2.34 -3.54
C MET A 288 2.70 1.50 -4.82
N LEU A 289 1.59 1.42 -5.57
CA LEU A 289 1.53 0.59 -6.78
C LEU A 289 2.26 1.20 -7.97
N THR A 290 2.33 2.52 -8.07
CA THR A 290 3.01 3.22 -9.17
C THR A 290 4.53 3.15 -9.01
N ASN A 291 5.03 3.47 -7.82
CA ASN A 291 6.45 3.47 -7.51
C ASN A 291 6.96 2.10 -7.02
N SER A 292 6.04 1.15 -6.82
CA SER A 292 6.34 -0.16 -6.24
C SER A 292 6.97 -0.05 -4.84
N ASP A 293 6.48 0.91 -4.03
CA ASP A 293 7.04 1.24 -2.74
C ASP A 293 6.94 0.08 -1.75
N ASN A 294 8.08 -0.35 -1.24
CA ASN A 294 8.18 -1.47 -0.32
C ASN A 294 7.83 -1.06 1.12
N ASN A 295 8.23 0.15 1.54
CA ASN A 295 7.95 0.65 2.88
C ASN A 295 6.45 0.80 3.10
N THR A 296 5.75 1.41 2.15
CA THR A 296 4.30 1.55 2.20
C THR A 296 3.60 0.19 2.29
N ALA A 297 4.04 -0.80 1.50
CA ALA A 297 3.46 -2.14 1.55
C ALA A 297 3.59 -2.79 2.93
N GLU A 298 4.78 -2.74 3.53
CA GLU A 298 5.03 -3.32 4.85
C GLU A 298 4.28 -2.58 5.96
N LEU A 299 4.23 -1.25 5.91
CA LEU A 299 3.51 -0.45 6.90
C LEU A 299 2.00 -0.65 6.80
N LEU A 300 1.45 -0.81 5.58
CA LEU A 300 0.04 -1.19 5.39
C LEU A 300 -0.28 -2.56 5.99
N VAL A 301 0.63 -3.54 5.87
CA VAL A 301 0.45 -4.84 6.54
C VAL A 301 0.36 -4.65 8.06
N LYS A 302 1.25 -3.87 8.67
CA LYS A 302 1.20 -3.58 10.12
C LYS A 302 -0.09 -2.85 10.51
N GLU A 303 -0.53 -1.90 9.70
CA GLU A 303 -1.77 -1.16 9.95
C GLU A 303 -3.02 -2.04 9.83
N ILE A 304 -3.08 -2.95 8.87
CA ILE A 304 -4.15 -3.96 8.75
C ILE A 304 -4.25 -4.78 10.05
N GLY A 305 -3.12 -5.21 10.59
CA GLY A 305 -3.06 -5.91 11.88
C GLY A 305 -3.55 -5.05 13.02
N PHE A 306 -3.07 -3.80 13.12
CA PHE A 306 -3.45 -2.87 14.17
C PHE A 306 -4.95 -2.54 14.15
N ALA A 307 -5.49 -2.20 12.99
CA ALA A 307 -6.90 -1.85 12.84
C ALA A 307 -7.86 -3.00 13.18
N THR A 308 -7.43 -4.25 12.98
CA THR A 308 -8.27 -5.43 13.21
C THR A 308 -8.14 -5.97 14.63
N SER A 309 -6.93 -5.99 15.19
CA SER A 309 -6.65 -6.68 16.46
C SER A 309 -6.04 -5.76 17.54
N GLY A 310 -5.71 -4.52 17.21
CA GLY A 310 -4.93 -3.63 18.08
C GLY A 310 -3.43 -3.95 18.12
N VAL A 311 -2.96 -4.91 17.31
CA VAL A 311 -1.57 -5.34 17.27
C VAL A 311 -0.94 -4.91 15.93
N GLY A 312 -0.12 -3.87 15.97
CA GLY A 312 0.57 -3.33 14.81
C GLY A 312 1.83 -4.12 14.45
N SER A 313 1.67 -5.36 14.02
CA SER A 313 2.77 -6.23 13.64
C SER A 313 2.55 -6.83 12.24
N ARG A 314 3.64 -7.20 11.59
CA ARG A 314 3.61 -7.90 10.31
C ARG A 314 2.85 -9.21 10.42
N GLU A 315 3.08 -9.98 11.49
CA GLU A 315 2.43 -11.26 11.71
C GLU A 315 0.90 -11.11 11.80
N ALA A 316 0.42 -10.17 12.62
CA ALA A 316 -1.01 -9.90 12.74
C ALA A 316 -1.64 -9.47 11.40
N GLY A 317 -0.96 -8.62 10.65
CA GLY A 317 -1.43 -8.19 9.33
C GLY A 317 -1.50 -9.33 8.31
N LEU A 318 -0.47 -10.17 8.25
CA LEU A 318 -0.45 -11.33 7.35
C LEU A 318 -1.56 -12.35 7.67
N GLU A 319 -1.90 -12.54 8.95
CA GLU A 319 -3.02 -13.41 9.34
C GLU A 319 -4.37 -12.83 8.89
N VAL A 320 -4.56 -11.52 8.99
CA VAL A 320 -5.75 -10.86 8.45
C VAL A 320 -5.81 -11.02 6.93
N MET A 321 -4.69 -10.83 6.23
CA MET A 321 -4.61 -11.01 4.77
C MET A 321 -5.00 -12.43 4.35
N LYS A 322 -4.48 -13.46 5.03
CA LYS A 322 -4.85 -14.85 4.78
C LYS A 322 -6.37 -15.08 5.01
N SER A 323 -6.90 -14.56 6.11
CA SER A 323 -8.32 -14.69 6.43
C SER A 323 -9.21 -14.07 5.34
N LYS A 324 -8.83 -12.90 4.82
CA LYS A 324 -9.55 -12.23 3.74
C LYS A 324 -9.49 -12.99 2.42
N LEU A 325 -8.35 -13.56 2.10
CA LEU A 325 -8.22 -14.39 0.89
C LEU A 325 -9.10 -15.64 0.97
N VAL A 326 -9.20 -16.29 2.13
CA VAL A 326 -10.15 -17.40 2.34
C VAL A 326 -11.60 -16.94 2.18
N GLU A 327 -11.95 -15.80 2.76
CA GLU A 327 -13.28 -15.19 2.61
C GLU A 327 -13.62 -14.95 1.13
N TRP A 328 -12.65 -14.57 0.32
CA TRP A 328 -12.80 -14.38 -1.12
C TRP A 328 -12.71 -15.66 -1.94
N GLY A 329 -12.59 -16.82 -1.31
CA GLY A 329 -12.57 -18.13 -1.96
C GLY A 329 -11.22 -18.52 -2.54
N VAL A 330 -10.13 -17.88 -2.11
CA VAL A 330 -8.77 -18.23 -2.52
C VAL A 330 -8.28 -19.39 -1.63
N ALA A 331 -7.83 -20.50 -2.25
CA ALA A 331 -7.25 -21.62 -1.53
C ALA A 331 -5.86 -21.25 -0.99
N LEU A 332 -5.61 -21.53 0.29
CA LEU A 332 -4.36 -21.20 0.97
C LEU A 332 -3.31 -22.32 0.99
N ASP A 333 -3.67 -23.51 0.56
CA ASP A 333 -2.82 -24.70 0.62
C ASP A 333 -1.50 -24.57 -0.18
N VAL A 334 -1.48 -23.65 -1.16
CA VAL A 334 -0.30 -23.33 -1.98
C VAL A 334 0.26 -21.94 -1.74
N LEU A 335 -0.38 -21.13 -0.90
CA LEU A 335 0.02 -19.74 -0.67
C LEU A 335 0.91 -19.61 0.58
N GLN A 336 1.99 -18.88 0.45
CA GLN A 336 2.89 -18.55 1.55
C GLN A 336 3.17 -17.05 1.54
N PHE A 337 2.92 -16.38 2.67
CA PHE A 337 3.16 -14.95 2.86
C PHE A 337 4.14 -14.73 4.01
N PHE A 338 5.23 -14.06 3.72
CA PHE A 338 6.27 -13.71 4.68
C PHE A 338 6.41 -12.19 4.85
N ASP A 339 6.02 -11.42 3.84
CA ASP A 339 6.03 -9.96 3.85
C ASP A 339 4.92 -9.38 2.96
N GLY A 340 4.75 -8.06 2.96
CA GLY A 340 3.81 -7.34 2.12
C GLY A 340 4.42 -6.82 0.82
N SER A 341 5.71 -6.58 0.80
CA SER A 341 6.43 -6.01 -0.34
C SER A 341 6.69 -7.00 -1.47
N GLY A 342 6.76 -8.30 -1.13
CA GLY A 342 7.13 -9.37 -2.05
C GLY A 342 8.64 -9.57 -2.20
N LEU A 343 9.44 -8.95 -1.33
CA LEU A 343 10.90 -9.09 -1.33
C LEU A 343 11.36 -10.44 -0.77
N ASP A 344 10.56 -11.04 0.09
CA ASP A 344 10.88 -12.34 0.67
C ASP A 344 10.78 -13.45 -0.38
N ARG A 345 11.85 -14.21 -0.52
CA ARG A 345 11.91 -15.33 -1.48
C ARG A 345 11.07 -16.54 -1.08
N GLY A 346 10.51 -16.55 0.12
CA GLY A 346 9.56 -17.56 0.58
C GLY A 346 8.15 -17.35 0.06
N ASN A 347 7.78 -16.14 -0.34
CA ASN A 347 6.44 -15.86 -0.86
C ASN A 347 6.09 -16.74 -2.07
N ARG A 348 4.89 -17.30 -2.06
CA ARG A 348 4.35 -18.13 -3.15
C ARG A 348 2.87 -17.81 -3.33
#